data_25f6161a846f09b28f4f081b06621d5d
#
_entry.id   25f6161a846f09b28f4f081b06621d5d
#
_cell.length_a   1.000
_cell.length_b   1.000
_cell.length_c   1.000
_cell.angle_alpha   90.00
_cell.angle_beta   90.00
_cell.angle_gamma   90.00
#
_symmetry.space_group_name_H-M   'P 1'
#
loop_
_entity.id
_entity.type
_entity.pdbx_description
1 polymer ?
#
loop_
_entity_poly.entity_id
_entity_poly.type
_entity_poly.pdbx_seq_one_letter_code
_entity_poly.pdbx_strand_id
1 'polypeptide(L)'
;MTKQIQSEVKGNLGIITLNRPKALNALTTEMCVEITKLMQAWEVDENIGAVLVQGAGDRAFCAGGDVVMLHDSGKKDGKEAEEFWRIEYALNEMIYHYGKPYISLIDGIVMGGGVGLSMHGRHRVAGDNTLFAMPETGIGYFPDVGGTFFLPRLGTSIGMWLGLTGARIKTAQACTLGIANSYIPTDKHEAFLAALSKAKLDGSDEAVLKVLGKFVKEAPEGEDIPNGVGLFSRGSCLLYTSPSPRDATLSRMPSSA
;
A
#
# COMPACT_ATOMS: atom_id res chain seq x y z
N MET A 1 11.14 -11.37 23.46
CA MET A 1 10.06 -11.10 22.49
C MET A 1 10.69 -10.98 21.10
N THR A 2 10.15 -11.65 20.10
CA THR A 2 10.63 -11.47 18.72
C THR A 2 10.33 -10.05 18.28
N LYS A 3 11.31 -9.38 17.68
CA LYS A 3 11.17 -8.01 17.17
C LYS A 3 10.09 -7.97 16.09
N GLN A 4 9.13 -7.05 16.18
CA GLN A 4 7.99 -6.96 15.24
C GLN A 4 8.40 -6.46 13.85
N ILE A 5 9.47 -5.67 13.78
CA ILE A 5 10.15 -5.29 12.55
C ILE A 5 11.53 -5.92 12.58
N GLN A 6 11.89 -6.59 11.50
CA GLN A 6 13.26 -7.02 11.23
C GLN A 6 13.83 -6.12 10.14
N SER A 7 15.08 -5.69 10.31
CA SER A 7 15.78 -4.89 9.32
C SER A 7 17.16 -5.45 9.08
N GLU A 8 17.57 -5.47 7.84
CA GLU A 8 18.92 -5.86 7.42
C GLU A 8 19.36 -5.02 6.23
N VAL A 9 20.67 -4.91 6.05
CA VAL A 9 21.26 -4.28 4.86
C VAL A 9 22.07 -5.34 4.14
N LYS A 10 21.77 -5.54 2.86
CA LYS A 10 22.48 -6.46 1.97
C LYS A 10 22.98 -5.71 0.74
N GLY A 11 24.29 -5.54 0.63
CA GLY A 11 24.86 -4.64 -0.37
C GLY A 11 24.39 -3.21 -0.14
N ASN A 12 23.76 -2.61 -1.17
CA ASN A 12 23.15 -1.27 -1.09
C ASN A 12 21.63 -1.32 -0.89
N LEU A 13 21.06 -2.45 -0.51
CA LEU A 13 19.62 -2.63 -0.30
C LEU A 13 19.28 -2.66 1.19
N GLY A 14 18.50 -1.71 1.67
CA GLY A 14 17.84 -1.77 2.97
C GLY A 14 16.58 -2.65 2.88
N ILE A 15 16.46 -3.66 3.73
CA ILE A 15 15.32 -4.58 3.74
C ILE A 15 14.60 -4.44 5.08
N ILE A 16 13.29 -4.18 5.01
CA ILE A 16 12.37 -4.16 6.14
C ILE A 16 11.43 -5.36 6.02
N THR A 17 11.39 -6.19 7.05
CA THR A 17 10.46 -7.31 7.12
C THR A 17 9.47 -7.10 8.25
N LEU A 18 8.17 -7.02 7.91
CA LEU A 18 7.07 -7.00 8.87
C LEU A 18 6.99 -8.39 9.51
N ASN A 19 7.21 -8.52 10.82
CA ASN A 19 7.41 -9.81 11.47
C ASN A 19 6.37 -10.11 12.54
N ARG A 20 5.11 -10.09 12.13
CA ARG A 20 3.95 -10.54 12.93
C ARG A 20 3.10 -11.57 12.15
N PRO A 21 3.67 -12.67 11.60
CA PRO A 21 2.94 -13.55 10.67
C PRO A 21 1.68 -14.18 11.29
N LYS A 22 1.64 -14.40 12.60
CA LYS A 22 0.43 -14.90 13.32
C LYS A 22 -0.73 -13.89 13.28
N ALA A 23 -0.43 -12.59 13.23
CA ALA A 23 -1.40 -11.51 13.10
C ALA A 23 -1.45 -10.96 11.66
N LEU A 24 -1.09 -11.76 10.64
CA LEU A 24 -1.06 -11.36 9.23
C LEU A 24 -0.26 -10.06 8.99
N ASN A 25 0.79 -9.85 9.76
CA ASN A 25 1.65 -8.68 9.74
C ASN A 25 0.91 -7.34 9.96
N ALA A 26 -0.20 -7.38 10.71
CA ALA A 26 -0.95 -6.18 11.07
C ALA A 26 -0.07 -5.17 11.81
N LEU A 27 -0.22 -3.89 11.45
CA LEU A 27 0.62 -2.79 11.95
C LEU A 27 0.25 -2.39 13.37
N THR A 28 1.28 -2.15 14.18
CA THR A 28 1.17 -1.46 15.45
C THR A 28 1.83 -0.10 15.37
N THR A 29 1.56 0.77 16.34
CA THR A 29 2.21 2.08 16.47
C THR A 29 3.73 1.94 16.48
N GLU A 30 4.26 0.97 17.24
CA GLU A 30 5.70 0.70 17.34
C GLU A 30 6.30 0.28 16.01
N MET A 31 5.58 -0.52 15.21
CA MET A 31 6.04 -0.91 13.87
C MET A 31 6.14 0.31 12.95
N CYS A 32 5.14 1.17 12.93
CA CYS A 32 5.16 2.39 12.12
C CYS A 32 6.31 3.34 12.54
N VAL A 33 6.53 3.51 13.84
CA VAL A 33 7.65 4.30 14.38
C VAL A 33 9.00 3.71 13.97
N GLU A 34 9.16 2.39 14.07
CA GLU A 34 10.42 1.73 13.70
C GLU A 34 10.70 1.83 12.21
N ILE A 35 9.68 1.61 11.35
CA ILE A 35 9.81 1.77 9.89
C ILE A 35 10.21 3.21 9.55
N THR A 36 9.54 4.19 10.16
CA THR A 36 9.87 5.61 9.96
C THR A 36 11.32 5.91 10.29
N LYS A 37 11.82 5.43 11.44
CA LYS A 37 13.22 5.63 11.86
C LYS A 37 14.21 5.00 10.87
N LEU A 38 13.93 3.78 10.42
CA LEU A 38 14.78 3.09 9.44
C LEU A 38 14.81 3.85 8.11
N MET A 39 13.67 4.27 7.61
CA MET A 39 13.57 5.01 6.36
C MET A 39 14.30 6.36 6.44
N GLN A 40 14.14 7.12 7.52
CA GLN A 40 14.86 8.38 7.75
C GLN A 40 16.38 8.18 7.78
N ALA A 41 16.84 7.15 8.48
CA ALA A 41 18.26 6.83 8.55
C ALA A 41 18.83 6.44 7.18
N TRP A 42 18.08 5.62 6.42
CA TRP A 42 18.51 5.14 5.11
C TRP A 42 18.37 6.18 3.99
N GLU A 43 17.51 7.17 4.15
CA GLU A 43 17.36 8.25 3.17
C GLU A 43 18.65 9.06 3.02
N VAL A 44 19.32 9.33 4.13
CA VAL A 44 20.56 10.11 4.17
C VAL A 44 21.84 9.26 4.09
N ASP A 45 21.74 7.95 4.20
CA ASP A 45 22.90 7.04 4.10
C ASP A 45 23.26 6.78 2.65
N GLU A 46 24.38 7.30 2.19
CA GLU A 46 24.90 7.13 0.81
C GLU A 46 25.18 5.66 0.45
N ASN A 47 25.33 4.76 1.44
CA ASN A 47 25.52 3.35 1.19
C ASN A 47 24.22 2.60 0.88
N ILE A 48 23.06 3.21 1.10
CA ILE A 48 21.76 2.64 0.77
C ILE A 48 21.25 3.26 -0.51
N GLY A 49 21.05 2.43 -1.54
CA GLY A 49 20.55 2.87 -2.85
C GLY A 49 19.07 2.55 -3.09
N ALA A 50 18.47 1.67 -2.31
CA ALA A 50 17.03 1.37 -2.38
C ALA A 50 16.54 0.76 -1.07
N VAL A 51 15.23 0.81 -0.83
CA VAL A 51 14.56 0.17 0.30
C VAL A 51 13.54 -0.84 -0.22
N LEU A 52 13.50 -2.02 0.38
CA LEU A 52 12.50 -3.04 0.11
C LEU A 52 11.75 -3.38 1.39
N VAL A 53 10.43 -3.46 1.28
CA VAL A 53 9.53 -3.88 2.36
C VAL A 53 8.82 -5.16 1.96
N GLN A 54 8.77 -6.13 2.87
CA GLN A 54 8.11 -7.42 2.70
C GLN A 54 7.45 -7.91 4.00
N GLY A 55 6.54 -8.86 3.89
CA GLY A 55 5.94 -9.55 5.03
C GLY A 55 6.68 -10.84 5.38
N ALA A 56 6.79 -11.17 6.67
CA ALA A 56 7.23 -12.49 7.11
C ALA A 56 6.10 -13.52 6.95
N GLY A 57 6.46 -14.75 6.62
CA GLY A 57 5.53 -15.85 6.34
C GLY A 57 4.96 -15.78 4.93
N ASP A 58 4.02 -16.66 4.64
CA ASP A 58 3.47 -16.93 3.30
C ASP A 58 2.02 -16.45 3.12
N ARG A 59 1.40 -15.89 4.18
CA ARG A 59 -0.03 -15.57 4.17
C ARG A 59 -0.34 -14.12 3.83
N ALA A 60 0.52 -13.21 4.23
CA ALA A 60 0.22 -11.78 4.10
C ALA A 60 1.50 -10.94 3.99
N PHE A 61 1.46 -9.96 3.11
CA PHE A 61 2.32 -8.80 3.21
C PHE A 61 1.95 -8.02 4.47
N CYS A 62 0.72 -7.48 4.54
CA CYS A 62 0.16 -6.80 5.71
C CYS A 62 -1.37 -6.69 5.58
N ALA A 63 -2.10 -7.12 6.60
CA ALA A 63 -3.57 -7.12 6.59
C ALA A 63 -4.20 -5.82 7.10
N GLY A 64 -3.42 -4.79 7.39
CA GLY A 64 -3.93 -3.50 7.89
C GLY A 64 -3.39 -3.12 9.25
N GLY A 65 -4.02 -2.15 9.92
CA GLY A 65 -3.74 -1.81 11.31
C GLY A 65 -4.24 -2.89 12.28
N ASP A 66 -3.72 -2.90 13.49
CA ASP A 66 -4.15 -3.85 14.54
C ASP A 66 -5.56 -3.46 15.05
N VAL A 67 -6.58 -4.07 14.43
CA VAL A 67 -7.99 -3.77 14.72
C VAL A 67 -8.39 -4.08 16.18
N VAL A 68 -7.66 -4.97 16.86
CA VAL A 68 -7.91 -5.25 18.28
C VAL A 68 -7.49 -4.04 19.11
N MET A 69 -6.32 -3.52 18.88
CA MET A 69 -5.83 -2.30 19.53
C MET A 69 -6.75 -1.11 19.25
N LEU A 70 -7.16 -0.91 17.99
CA LEU A 70 -8.07 0.18 17.61
C LEU A 70 -9.43 0.08 18.31
N HIS A 71 -10.01 -1.11 18.33
CA HIS A 71 -11.28 -1.37 19.02
C HIS A 71 -11.17 -1.14 20.54
N ASP A 72 -10.11 -1.62 21.18
CA ASP A 72 -9.91 -1.48 22.62
C ASP A 72 -9.62 -0.02 23.02
N SER A 73 -8.92 0.73 22.15
CA SER A 73 -8.74 2.17 22.28
C SER A 73 -10.07 2.91 22.19
N GLY A 74 -10.89 2.59 21.17
CA GLY A 74 -12.21 3.21 20.98
C GLY A 74 -13.20 2.97 22.13
N LYS A 75 -13.06 1.88 22.87
CA LYS A 75 -13.84 1.62 24.11
C LYS A 75 -13.40 2.47 25.30
N LYS A 76 -12.25 3.10 25.23
CA LYS A 76 -11.71 4.00 26.26
C LYS A 76 -11.90 5.45 25.84
N ASP A 77 -10.83 6.12 25.50
CA ASP A 77 -10.81 7.55 25.13
C ASP A 77 -10.35 7.80 23.66
N GLY A 78 -10.05 6.73 22.91
CA GLY A 78 -9.66 6.79 21.52
C GLY A 78 -8.24 7.29 21.24
N LYS A 79 -7.50 7.75 22.24
CA LYS A 79 -6.20 8.43 22.03
C LYS A 79 -5.13 7.54 21.40
N GLU A 80 -5.09 6.26 21.79
CA GLU A 80 -4.12 5.31 21.23
C GLU A 80 -4.40 5.08 19.73
N ALA A 81 -5.67 4.99 19.34
CA ALA A 81 -6.06 4.88 17.93
C ALA A 81 -5.73 6.17 17.15
N GLU A 82 -6.01 7.34 17.72
CA GLU A 82 -5.67 8.64 17.11
C GLU A 82 -4.16 8.78 16.89
N GLU A 83 -3.36 8.39 17.88
CA GLU A 83 -1.90 8.42 17.78
C GLU A 83 -1.40 7.43 16.70
N PHE A 84 -1.96 6.23 16.65
CA PHE A 84 -1.64 5.26 15.62
C PHE A 84 -1.87 5.83 14.22
N TRP A 85 -3.07 6.34 13.93
CA TRP A 85 -3.40 6.89 12.61
C TRP A 85 -2.53 8.10 12.25
N ARG A 86 -2.24 8.98 13.21
CA ARG A 86 -1.35 10.12 12.98
C ARG A 86 0.04 9.68 12.54
N ILE A 87 0.58 8.64 13.16
CA ILE A 87 1.91 8.11 12.84
C ILE A 87 1.86 7.32 11.52
N GLU A 88 0.84 6.50 11.31
CA GLU A 88 0.66 5.72 10.08
C GLU A 88 0.52 6.63 8.86
N TYR A 89 -0.29 7.68 8.94
CA TYR A 89 -0.48 8.59 7.80
C TYR A 89 0.77 9.44 7.51
N ALA A 90 1.52 9.84 8.53
CA ALA A 90 2.80 10.48 8.34
C ALA A 90 3.83 9.55 7.66
N LEU A 91 3.80 8.25 7.99
CA LEU A 91 4.62 7.25 7.30
C LEU A 91 4.18 7.07 5.83
N ASN A 92 2.87 7.04 5.55
CA ASN A 92 2.37 6.96 4.18
C ASN A 92 2.83 8.16 3.32
N GLU A 93 2.77 9.38 3.88
CA GLU A 93 3.28 10.60 3.24
C GLU A 93 4.79 10.52 3.00
N MET A 94 5.55 10.03 3.98
CA MET A 94 6.99 9.81 3.84
C MET A 94 7.30 8.84 2.70
N ILE A 95 6.58 7.71 2.58
CA ILE A 95 6.77 6.74 1.49
C ILE A 95 6.53 7.40 0.13
N TYR A 96 5.49 8.23 0.02
CA TYR A 96 5.17 8.94 -1.22
C TYR A 96 6.28 9.90 -1.65
N HIS A 97 6.89 10.61 -0.71
CA HIS A 97 7.97 11.58 -0.95
C HIS A 97 9.37 11.00 -0.86
N TYR A 98 9.51 9.70 -0.61
CA TYR A 98 10.81 9.09 -0.36
C TYR A 98 11.77 9.28 -1.53
N GLY A 99 12.96 9.82 -1.22
CA GLY A 99 13.96 10.23 -2.22
C GLY A 99 14.61 9.06 -2.96
N LYS A 100 14.61 7.86 -2.38
CA LYS A 100 15.21 6.65 -2.98
C LYS A 100 14.14 5.69 -3.47
N PRO A 101 14.46 4.74 -4.38
CA PRO A 101 13.53 3.69 -4.79
C PRO A 101 13.00 2.91 -3.59
N TYR A 102 11.66 2.86 -3.48
CA TYR A 102 10.94 2.10 -2.48
C TYR A 102 10.19 0.95 -3.17
N ILE A 103 10.50 -0.27 -2.75
CA ILE A 103 9.98 -1.50 -3.35
C ILE A 103 9.11 -2.21 -2.32
N SER A 104 7.84 -2.45 -2.66
CA SER A 104 6.93 -3.27 -1.86
C SER A 104 6.77 -4.64 -2.52
N LEU A 105 7.19 -5.69 -1.85
CA LEU A 105 6.98 -7.07 -2.31
C LEU A 105 5.65 -7.57 -1.73
N ILE A 106 4.58 -7.29 -2.46
CA ILE A 106 3.19 -7.49 -2.03
C ILE A 106 2.67 -8.89 -2.39
N ASP A 107 3.17 -9.92 -1.75
CA ASP A 107 2.65 -11.28 -1.88
C ASP A 107 1.78 -11.66 -0.68
N GLY A 108 0.68 -12.39 -0.89
CA GLY A 108 -0.34 -12.66 0.11
C GLY A 108 -1.32 -11.49 0.30
N ILE A 109 -1.91 -11.38 1.49
CA ILE A 109 -2.91 -10.36 1.84
C ILE A 109 -2.27 -8.96 1.93
N VAL A 110 -2.88 -7.99 1.23
CA VAL A 110 -2.51 -6.57 1.21
C VAL A 110 -3.78 -5.75 1.41
N MET A 111 -4.03 -5.29 2.64
CA MET A 111 -5.29 -4.60 2.99
C MET A 111 -5.02 -3.43 3.95
N GLY A 112 -5.88 -2.42 3.94
CA GLY A 112 -5.84 -1.28 4.86
C GLY A 112 -4.44 -0.66 4.99
N GLY A 113 -3.86 -0.63 6.19
CA GLY A 113 -2.49 -0.13 6.41
C GLY A 113 -1.42 -0.79 5.55
N GLY A 114 -1.62 -2.06 5.13
CA GLY A 114 -0.75 -2.72 4.15
C GLY A 114 -0.80 -2.07 2.77
N VAL A 115 -1.97 -1.56 2.38
CA VAL A 115 -2.12 -0.73 1.18
C VAL A 115 -1.37 0.59 1.37
N GLY A 116 -1.48 1.22 2.54
CA GLY A 116 -0.75 2.43 2.88
C GLY A 116 0.78 2.27 2.76
N LEU A 117 1.32 1.12 3.21
CA LEU A 117 2.74 0.81 3.07
C LEU A 117 3.18 0.50 1.63
N SER A 118 2.26 0.17 0.73
CA SER A 118 2.62 -0.28 -0.62
C SER A 118 2.26 0.71 -1.72
N MET A 119 1.04 1.26 -1.73
CA MET A 119 0.50 2.04 -2.85
C MET A 119 1.23 3.35 -3.11
N HIS A 120 1.85 3.92 -2.09
CA HIS A 120 2.59 5.16 -2.22
C HIS A 120 4.03 4.96 -2.71
N GLY A 121 4.53 3.71 -2.67
CA GLY A 121 5.84 3.34 -3.18
C GLY A 121 5.88 3.25 -4.71
N ARG A 122 7.07 3.46 -5.28
CA ARG A 122 7.27 3.48 -6.75
C ARG A 122 7.22 2.10 -7.38
N HIS A 123 7.71 1.08 -6.69
CA HIS A 123 7.78 -0.28 -7.21
C HIS A 123 6.91 -1.21 -6.36
N ARG A 124 5.81 -1.69 -6.92
CA ARG A 124 4.87 -2.61 -6.28
C ARG A 124 4.91 -3.94 -7.01
N VAL A 125 5.60 -4.90 -6.41
CA VAL A 125 5.86 -6.21 -6.99
C VAL A 125 4.85 -7.21 -6.41
N ALA A 126 3.92 -7.66 -7.23
CA ALA A 126 2.98 -8.71 -6.87
C ALA A 126 3.62 -10.10 -7.00
N GLY A 127 3.19 -11.03 -6.12
CA GLY A 127 3.45 -12.46 -6.24
C GLY A 127 2.18 -13.23 -6.64
N ASP A 128 2.27 -14.56 -6.66
CA ASP A 128 1.15 -15.45 -7.06
C ASP A 128 -0.04 -15.34 -6.11
N ASN A 129 0.21 -15.05 -4.82
CA ASN A 129 -0.78 -15.07 -3.76
C ASN A 129 -1.33 -13.68 -3.43
N THR A 130 -0.99 -12.65 -4.19
CA THR A 130 -1.44 -11.27 -3.92
C THR A 130 -2.96 -11.21 -3.86
N LEU A 131 -3.46 -10.70 -2.73
CA LEU A 131 -4.89 -10.47 -2.47
C LEU A 131 -5.07 -9.07 -1.91
N PHE A 132 -5.45 -8.14 -2.77
CA PHE A 132 -5.65 -6.75 -2.43
C PHE A 132 -7.11 -6.45 -2.11
N ALA A 133 -7.36 -5.61 -1.09
CA ALA A 133 -8.67 -4.98 -0.84
C ALA A 133 -8.53 -3.71 0.01
N MET A 134 -9.58 -2.86 -0.06
CA MET A 134 -9.85 -1.78 0.90
C MET A 134 -11.16 -2.13 1.62
N PRO A 135 -11.11 -3.00 2.67
CA PRO A 135 -12.31 -3.59 3.27
C PRO A 135 -12.93 -2.73 4.38
N GLU A 136 -12.52 -1.50 4.56
CA GLU A 136 -12.84 -0.62 5.70
C GLU A 136 -14.35 -0.40 5.85
N THR A 137 -15.10 -0.31 4.75
CA THR A 137 -16.56 -0.15 4.77
C THR A 137 -17.27 -1.34 5.43
N GLY A 138 -16.67 -2.53 5.38
CA GLY A 138 -17.17 -3.73 6.04
C GLY A 138 -17.14 -3.67 7.57
N ILE A 139 -16.37 -2.75 8.14
CA ILE A 139 -16.29 -2.49 9.59
C ILE A 139 -16.82 -1.12 9.98
N GLY A 140 -17.57 -0.46 9.08
CA GLY A 140 -18.15 0.86 9.34
C GLY A 140 -17.16 2.02 9.29
N TYR A 141 -16.02 1.83 8.62
CA TYR A 141 -15.00 2.85 8.41
C TYR A 141 -14.94 3.24 6.93
N PHE A 142 -14.05 4.11 6.53
CA PHE A 142 -13.84 4.52 5.14
C PHE A 142 -12.43 4.11 4.67
N PRO A 143 -12.20 3.92 3.37
CA PRO A 143 -10.85 3.74 2.83
C PRO A 143 -9.96 4.93 3.17
N ASP A 144 -9.05 4.72 4.11
CA ASP A 144 -8.07 5.68 4.59
C ASP A 144 -6.70 5.49 3.90
N VAL A 145 -5.60 5.64 4.58
CA VAL A 145 -4.21 5.45 4.11
C VAL A 145 -3.93 6.01 2.71
N GLY A 146 -4.53 7.15 2.38
CA GLY A 146 -4.44 7.77 1.05
C GLY A 146 -5.39 7.18 0.00
N GLY A 147 -6.41 6.42 0.40
CA GLY A 147 -7.42 5.86 -0.50
C GLY A 147 -8.07 6.90 -1.41
N THR A 148 -8.38 8.08 -0.87
CA THR A 148 -8.92 9.21 -1.65
C THR A 148 -7.95 9.76 -2.70
N PHE A 149 -6.66 9.46 -2.58
CA PHE A 149 -5.65 9.83 -3.56
C PHE A 149 -5.51 8.77 -4.66
N PHE A 150 -5.32 7.49 -4.32
CA PHE A 150 -4.99 6.48 -5.32
C PHE A 150 -6.22 5.83 -5.97
N LEU A 151 -7.33 5.61 -5.24
CA LEU A 151 -8.52 4.96 -5.79
C LEU A 151 -9.10 5.70 -7.02
N PRO A 152 -9.26 7.03 -7.02
CA PRO A 152 -9.73 7.73 -8.22
C PRO A 152 -8.80 7.60 -9.41
N ARG A 153 -7.51 7.34 -9.19
CA ARG A 153 -6.48 7.18 -10.24
C ARG A 153 -6.49 5.81 -10.91
N LEU A 154 -7.15 4.82 -10.30
CA LEU A 154 -7.42 3.52 -10.93
C LEU A 154 -8.56 3.56 -11.96
N GLY A 155 -9.15 4.73 -12.17
CA GLY A 155 -10.39 4.91 -12.90
C GLY A 155 -11.59 5.04 -11.96
N THR A 156 -12.46 6.02 -12.23
CA THR A 156 -13.51 6.44 -11.27
C THR A 156 -14.42 5.30 -10.83
N SER A 157 -14.89 4.47 -11.77
CA SER A 157 -15.79 3.34 -11.44
C SER A 157 -15.08 2.26 -10.63
N ILE A 158 -13.82 1.97 -10.93
CA ILE A 158 -13.03 0.95 -10.26
C ILE A 158 -12.70 1.39 -8.84
N GLY A 159 -12.24 2.63 -8.66
CA GLY A 159 -11.94 3.16 -7.34
C GLY A 159 -13.16 3.19 -6.43
N MET A 160 -14.32 3.61 -6.95
CA MET A 160 -15.59 3.58 -6.23
C MET A 160 -16.01 2.16 -5.87
N TRP A 161 -15.92 1.23 -6.82
CA TRP A 161 -16.23 -0.17 -6.57
C TRP A 161 -15.36 -0.77 -5.46
N LEU A 162 -14.03 -0.63 -5.56
CA LEU A 162 -13.11 -1.13 -4.53
C LEU A 162 -13.37 -0.50 -3.16
N GLY A 163 -13.51 0.84 -3.12
CA GLY A 163 -13.65 1.57 -1.88
C GLY A 163 -15.00 1.39 -1.18
N LEU A 164 -16.10 1.24 -1.94
CA LEU A 164 -17.43 1.10 -1.35
C LEU A 164 -17.81 -0.34 -1.01
N THR A 165 -17.27 -1.31 -1.77
CA THR A 165 -17.64 -2.73 -1.58
C THR A 165 -16.61 -3.53 -0.80
N GLY A 166 -15.39 -3.01 -0.65
CA GLY A 166 -14.29 -3.78 -0.10
C GLY A 166 -13.92 -5.00 -0.95
N ALA A 167 -14.17 -4.93 -2.25
CA ALA A 167 -13.93 -6.04 -3.16
C ALA A 167 -12.48 -6.52 -3.11
N ARG A 168 -12.32 -7.82 -3.15
CA ARG A 168 -11.02 -8.49 -3.14
C ARG A 168 -10.61 -8.80 -4.56
N ILE A 169 -9.41 -8.39 -4.93
CA ILE A 169 -8.83 -8.67 -6.24
C ILE A 169 -7.50 -9.41 -6.09
N LYS A 170 -7.25 -10.30 -7.03
CA LYS A 170 -6.07 -11.15 -7.08
C LYS A 170 -4.97 -10.53 -7.95
N THR A 171 -3.84 -11.20 -8.04
CA THR A 171 -2.63 -10.79 -8.78
C THR A 171 -2.93 -10.26 -10.18
N ALA A 172 -3.65 -11.01 -11.01
CA ALA A 172 -3.96 -10.62 -12.38
C ALA A 172 -4.68 -9.27 -12.45
N GLN A 173 -5.75 -9.13 -11.67
CA GLN A 173 -6.54 -7.91 -11.60
C GLN A 173 -5.72 -6.74 -11.00
N ALA A 174 -4.90 -7.01 -9.96
CA ALA A 174 -4.04 -6.00 -9.35
C ALA A 174 -3.03 -5.44 -10.35
N CYS A 175 -2.47 -6.29 -11.21
CA CYS A 175 -1.57 -5.86 -12.30
C CYS A 175 -2.33 -5.08 -13.38
N THR A 176 -3.48 -5.59 -13.84
CA THR A 176 -4.29 -4.94 -14.87
C THR A 176 -4.75 -3.54 -14.45
N LEU A 177 -5.09 -3.36 -13.17
CA LEU A 177 -5.55 -2.10 -12.61
C LEU A 177 -4.41 -1.14 -12.20
N GLY A 178 -3.14 -1.56 -12.33
CA GLY A 178 -1.98 -0.76 -11.93
C GLY A 178 -1.79 -0.63 -10.41
N ILE A 179 -2.47 -1.46 -9.61
CA ILE A 179 -2.22 -1.59 -8.17
C ILE A 179 -0.83 -2.19 -7.95
N ALA A 180 -0.50 -3.26 -8.67
CA ALA A 180 0.86 -3.72 -8.83
C ALA A 180 1.40 -3.26 -10.20
N ASN A 181 2.64 -2.81 -10.25
CA ASN A 181 3.28 -2.39 -11.50
C ASN A 181 4.33 -3.40 -12.00
N SER A 182 4.53 -4.47 -11.27
CA SER A 182 5.36 -5.59 -11.66
C SER A 182 4.81 -6.89 -11.07
N TYR A 183 4.97 -8.00 -11.78
CA TYR A 183 4.68 -9.33 -11.28
C TYR A 183 5.93 -10.19 -11.35
N ILE A 184 6.25 -10.85 -10.26
CA ILE A 184 7.31 -11.85 -10.17
C ILE A 184 6.71 -13.08 -9.50
N PRO A 185 6.79 -14.27 -10.10
CA PRO A 185 6.35 -15.51 -9.47
C PRO A 185 6.95 -15.69 -8.07
N THR A 186 6.14 -16.13 -7.11
CA THR A 186 6.54 -16.23 -5.70
C THR A 186 7.80 -17.08 -5.50
N ASP A 187 7.98 -18.15 -6.30
CA ASP A 187 9.17 -19.00 -6.29
C ASP A 187 10.47 -18.29 -6.74
N LYS A 188 10.35 -17.09 -7.31
CA LYS A 188 11.48 -16.26 -7.77
C LYS A 188 11.83 -15.13 -6.81
N HIS A 189 11.03 -14.89 -5.76
CA HIS A 189 11.25 -13.76 -4.84
C HIS A 189 12.61 -13.81 -4.15
N GLU A 190 13.03 -14.99 -3.68
CA GLU A 190 14.34 -15.16 -3.05
C GLU A 190 15.49 -14.83 -4.03
N ALA A 191 15.39 -15.32 -5.26
CA ALA A 191 16.37 -15.03 -6.30
C ALA A 191 16.37 -13.54 -6.70
N PHE A 192 15.20 -12.89 -6.73
CA PHE A 192 15.06 -11.47 -6.97
C PHE A 192 15.73 -10.65 -5.85
N LEU A 193 15.47 -10.96 -4.59
CA LEU A 193 16.09 -10.31 -3.44
C LEU A 193 17.61 -10.47 -3.47
N ALA A 194 18.12 -11.67 -3.79
CA ALA A 194 19.54 -11.93 -3.93
C ALA A 194 20.16 -11.12 -5.09
N ALA A 195 19.45 -10.95 -6.17
CA ALA A 195 19.90 -10.13 -7.31
C ALA A 195 19.92 -8.64 -6.98
N LEU A 196 18.90 -8.10 -6.29
CA LEU A 196 18.90 -6.72 -5.80
C LEU A 196 20.06 -6.46 -4.84
N SER A 197 20.29 -7.38 -3.91
CA SER A 197 21.38 -7.26 -2.91
C SER A 197 22.78 -7.27 -3.52
N LYS A 198 22.95 -7.88 -4.69
CA LYS A 198 24.22 -7.92 -5.44
C LYS A 198 24.35 -6.78 -6.45
N ALA A 199 23.26 -6.10 -6.76
CA ALA A 199 23.27 -4.99 -7.72
C ALA A 199 23.92 -3.76 -7.10
N LYS A 200 24.56 -2.94 -7.92
CA LYS A 200 24.99 -1.61 -7.52
C LYS A 200 23.77 -0.67 -7.63
N LEU A 201 23.08 -0.51 -6.50
CA LEU A 201 21.95 0.43 -6.40
C LEU A 201 22.51 1.81 -6.03
N ASP A 202 22.22 2.81 -6.83
CA ASP A 202 22.79 4.16 -6.73
C ASP A 202 21.75 5.23 -6.34
N GLY A 203 20.57 4.81 -5.87
CA GLY A 203 19.47 5.69 -5.53
C GLY A 203 18.55 6.00 -6.70
N SER A 204 18.84 5.53 -7.90
CA SER A 204 17.97 5.72 -9.07
C SER A 204 16.97 4.57 -9.25
N ASP A 205 15.79 4.91 -9.79
CA ASP A 205 14.81 3.89 -10.19
C ASP A 205 15.34 3.02 -11.34
N GLU A 206 16.21 3.56 -12.20
CA GLU A 206 16.80 2.84 -13.33
C GLU A 206 17.61 1.62 -12.86
N ALA A 207 18.40 1.76 -11.79
CA ALA A 207 19.16 0.65 -11.22
C ALA A 207 18.24 -0.48 -10.73
N VAL A 208 17.11 -0.14 -10.10
CA VAL A 208 16.10 -1.11 -9.66
C VAL A 208 15.39 -1.75 -10.85
N LEU A 209 14.94 -0.96 -11.83
CA LEU A 209 14.24 -1.44 -13.03
C LEU A 209 15.11 -2.41 -13.85
N LYS A 210 16.41 -2.19 -13.91
CA LYS A 210 17.37 -3.09 -14.58
C LYS A 210 17.41 -4.48 -13.92
N VAL A 211 17.22 -4.55 -12.61
CA VAL A 211 17.13 -5.84 -11.89
C VAL A 211 15.75 -6.44 -12.09
N LEU A 212 14.68 -5.65 -11.87
CA LEU A 212 13.29 -6.06 -12.06
C LEU A 212 13.06 -6.70 -13.43
N GLY A 213 13.55 -6.06 -14.50
CA GLY A 213 13.38 -6.54 -15.88
C GLY A 213 13.90 -7.95 -16.15
N LYS A 214 14.74 -8.51 -15.27
CA LYS A 214 15.22 -9.89 -15.39
C LYS A 214 14.25 -10.93 -14.80
N PHE A 215 13.33 -10.50 -13.92
CA PHE A 215 12.45 -11.36 -13.14
C PHE A 215 10.97 -11.15 -13.47
N VAL A 216 10.60 -9.95 -13.89
CA VAL A 216 9.20 -9.61 -14.24
C VAL A 216 8.71 -10.54 -15.33
N LYS A 217 7.50 -11.07 -15.15
CA LYS A 217 6.74 -11.88 -16.10
C LYS A 217 5.42 -11.21 -16.42
N GLU A 218 4.77 -11.67 -17.47
CA GLU A 218 3.36 -11.38 -17.69
C GLU A 218 2.55 -11.88 -16.51
N ALA A 219 1.59 -11.08 -16.06
CA ALA A 219 0.71 -11.49 -14.98
C ALA A 219 -0.10 -12.72 -15.42
N PRO A 220 -0.43 -13.64 -14.50
CA PRO A 220 -1.26 -14.79 -14.83
C PRO A 220 -2.61 -14.34 -15.37
N GLU A 221 -3.24 -15.18 -16.19
CA GLU A 221 -4.64 -15.00 -16.55
C GLU A 221 -5.50 -15.01 -15.28
N GLY A 222 -6.47 -14.12 -15.19
CA GLY A 222 -7.32 -13.96 -14.02
C GLY A 222 -8.78 -13.73 -14.41
N GLU A 223 -9.64 -13.77 -13.41
CA GLU A 223 -11.06 -13.45 -13.58
C GLU A 223 -11.22 -12.01 -14.06
N ASP A 224 -12.16 -11.77 -14.94
CA ASP A 224 -12.54 -10.45 -15.38
C ASP A 224 -13.02 -9.59 -14.20
N ILE A 225 -12.83 -8.28 -14.33
CA ILE A 225 -13.44 -7.34 -13.39
C ILE A 225 -14.96 -7.45 -13.56
N PRO A 226 -15.73 -7.62 -12.47
CA PRO A 226 -17.16 -7.83 -12.56
C PRO A 226 -17.87 -6.79 -13.44
N ASN A 227 -18.74 -7.22 -14.34
CA ASN A 227 -19.49 -6.36 -15.27
C ASN A 227 -20.30 -5.26 -14.54
N GLY A 228 -20.66 -5.46 -13.26
CA GLY A 228 -21.33 -4.47 -12.41
C GLY A 228 -20.50 -3.21 -12.10
N VAL A 229 -19.19 -3.20 -12.34
CA VAL A 229 -18.36 -2.01 -12.13
C VAL A 229 -18.84 -0.82 -12.98
N GLY A 230 -19.43 -1.06 -14.14
CA GLY A 230 -20.06 -0.02 -14.96
C GLY A 230 -21.21 0.74 -14.28
N LEU A 231 -21.87 0.16 -13.27
CA LEU A 231 -22.89 0.85 -12.47
C LEU A 231 -22.28 1.98 -11.62
N PHE A 232 -21.06 1.80 -11.12
CA PHE A 232 -20.35 2.84 -10.37
C PHE A 232 -19.91 4.00 -11.26
N SER A 233 -19.65 3.75 -12.55
CA SER A 233 -19.40 4.79 -13.55
C SER A 233 -20.63 5.70 -13.73
N ARG A 234 -21.81 5.12 -13.82
CA ARG A 234 -23.07 5.88 -13.93
C ARG A 234 -23.38 6.64 -12.64
N GLY A 235 -23.17 6.03 -11.48
CA GLY A 235 -23.35 6.66 -10.17
C GLY A 235 -22.39 7.82 -9.95
N SER A 236 -21.13 7.69 -10.35
CA SER A 236 -20.15 8.77 -10.24
C SER A 236 -20.46 9.93 -11.17
N CYS A 237 -21.01 9.66 -12.37
CA CYS A 237 -21.47 10.70 -13.30
C CYS A 237 -22.63 11.50 -12.69
N LEU A 238 -23.58 10.84 -12.01
CA LEU A 238 -24.69 11.50 -11.32
C LEU A 238 -24.21 12.32 -10.11
N LEU A 239 -23.19 11.85 -9.37
CA LEU A 239 -22.60 12.59 -8.25
C LEU A 239 -21.85 13.85 -8.73
N TYR A 240 -21.23 13.82 -9.91
CA TYR A 240 -20.54 14.98 -10.48
C TYR A 240 -21.48 15.93 -11.20
N THR A 241 -22.62 15.48 -11.69
CA THR A 241 -23.59 16.31 -12.44
C THR A 241 -24.73 16.83 -11.59
N SER A 242 -25.00 16.24 -10.43
CA SER A 242 -25.94 16.78 -9.44
C SER A 242 -25.21 17.80 -8.57
N PRO A 243 -25.60 19.09 -8.59
CA PRO A 243 -25.00 20.04 -7.66
C PRO A 243 -25.25 19.55 -6.23
N SER A 244 -24.16 19.34 -5.50
CA SER A 244 -24.28 19.01 -4.08
C SER A 244 -24.91 20.20 -3.35
N PRO A 245 -25.66 19.99 -2.26
CA PRO A 245 -26.14 21.10 -1.44
C PRO A 245 -25.03 22.07 -1.00
N ARG A 246 -23.77 21.59 -0.93
CA ARG A 246 -22.58 22.42 -0.67
C ARG A 246 -22.20 23.28 -1.86
N ASP A 247 -22.30 22.76 -3.09
CA ASP A 247 -22.00 23.54 -4.32
C ASP A 247 -23.01 24.66 -4.51
N ALA A 248 -24.28 24.40 -4.19
CA ALA A 248 -25.33 25.41 -4.18
C ALA A 248 -25.08 26.53 -3.14
N THR A 249 -24.37 26.24 -2.07
CA THR A 249 -24.01 27.21 -1.03
C THR A 249 -22.78 28.04 -1.43
N LEU A 250 -21.80 27.41 -2.10
CA LEU A 250 -20.58 28.09 -2.59
C LEU A 250 -20.89 29.03 -3.77
N SER A 251 -21.82 28.69 -4.64
CA SER A 251 -22.23 29.54 -5.75
C SER A 251 -23.05 30.79 -5.32
N ARG A 252 -23.46 30.86 -4.06
CA ARG A 252 -24.18 32.00 -3.47
C ARG A 252 -23.30 32.92 -2.60
N MET A 253 -22.01 32.64 -2.47
CA MET A 253 -21.12 33.59 -1.85
C MET A 253 -20.91 34.77 -2.80
N PRO A 254 -21.24 36.02 -2.38
CA PRO A 254 -20.92 37.18 -3.19
C PRO A 254 -19.40 37.24 -3.35
N SER A 255 -18.95 37.42 -4.59
CA SER A 255 -17.56 37.81 -4.85
C SER A 255 -17.31 39.07 -4.03
N SER A 256 -16.60 38.93 -2.92
CA SER A 256 -16.14 40.09 -2.15
C SER A 256 -15.23 40.91 -3.05
N ALA A 257 -15.66 42.13 -3.25
CA ALA A 257 -14.89 43.21 -3.84
C ALA A 257 -13.56 43.43 -3.11
#